data_85b25e49cb941752639cb0ea6841c6a4
#
_entry.id   85b25e49cb941752639cb0ea6841c6a4
#
_cell.length_a   1.000
_cell.length_b   1.000
_cell.length_c   1.000
_cell.angle_alpha   90.00
_cell.angle_beta   90.00
_cell.angle_gamma   90.00
#
_symmetry.space_group_name_H-M   'P 1'
#
loop_
_entity.id
_entity.type
_entity.pdbx_description
1 polymer ?
#
loop_
_entity_poly.entity_id
_entity_poly.type
_entity_poly.pdbx_seq_one_letter_code
_entity_poly.pdbx_strand_id
1 'polypeptide(L)'
;MKSGLSLGISLLLLASAMPVQGQLGAWDLGIEYHDDNEDIPFNVDKEGRSTIQFFVDNEEVLDIEVEFEYEIPFSGEADGPESETISAGTNKSFTLSVTGIDVWSFAANSKEEFTITANLVSRAGLPIGLPGESREATGELKIPTIYSMEIDLADPVGPINAGSDVILQVTVSNRGNVQDKIGEVEVTDNCPLLTTDNGLDVLMTRDIGAGQTTEADLVATASESHPRRNCKIEVTVSSNGAMNSGGSALASDETTVVVEPPLEDPDDTTEPDDPSDPVEVVSSSLPAPGIASLLCALAVSLFASNRRRS
;
A
#
# COMPACT_ATOMS: atom_id res chain seq x y z
N MET A 1 -40.23 104.02 -7.64
CA MET A 1 -40.01 103.22 -6.42
C MET A 1 -39.88 101.76 -6.80
N LYS A 2 -38.85 101.14 -6.23
CA LYS A 2 -38.53 99.74 -6.17
C LYS A 2 -37.88 99.12 -7.42
N SER A 3 -36.60 99.08 -7.32
CA SER A 3 -35.59 98.29 -7.98
C SER A 3 -35.83 96.78 -7.80
N GLY A 4 -35.73 96.02 -8.83
CA GLY A 4 -35.65 94.54 -8.82
C GLY A 4 -34.35 94.11 -9.46
N LEU A 5 -33.43 93.71 -8.59
CA LEU A 5 -32.12 93.24 -8.96
C LEU A 5 -32.26 91.78 -9.46
N SER A 6 -32.03 91.52 -10.72
CA SER A 6 -32.02 90.21 -11.31
C SER A 6 -30.59 89.66 -11.23
N LEU A 7 -30.38 88.77 -10.30
CA LEU A 7 -29.11 88.01 -10.10
C LEU A 7 -29.09 86.84 -11.06
N GLY A 8 -28.35 86.99 -12.16
CA GLY A 8 -28.09 85.88 -13.09
C GLY A 8 -27.14 84.86 -12.47
N ILE A 9 -27.63 83.70 -12.08
CA ILE A 9 -26.82 82.56 -11.66
C ILE A 9 -26.31 81.89 -12.93
N SER A 10 -25.03 82.12 -13.26
CA SER A 10 -24.31 81.39 -14.29
C SER A 10 -23.92 80.01 -13.65
N LEU A 11 -24.72 78.99 -13.96
CA LEU A 11 -24.40 77.64 -13.59
C LEU A 11 -23.27 77.14 -14.49
N LEU A 12 -22.02 77.19 -13.96
CA LEU A 12 -20.86 76.59 -14.59
C LEU A 12 -20.98 75.09 -14.45
N LEU A 13 -21.43 74.39 -15.47
CA LEU A 13 -21.32 72.88 -15.57
C LEU A 13 -19.85 72.58 -15.79
N LEU A 14 -19.14 72.35 -14.67
CA LEU A 14 -17.92 71.57 -14.69
C LEU A 14 -18.30 70.12 -15.00
N ALA A 15 -18.22 69.75 -16.27
CA ALA A 15 -18.13 68.38 -16.69
C ALA A 15 -16.84 67.85 -16.10
N SER A 16 -16.94 67.22 -14.93
CA SER A 16 -15.90 66.32 -14.41
C SER A 16 -15.79 65.16 -15.41
N ALA A 17 -14.85 65.28 -16.35
CA ALA A 17 -14.36 64.12 -17.06
C ALA A 17 -13.76 63.18 -15.96
N MET A 18 -14.57 62.26 -15.42
CA MET A 18 -14.03 61.15 -14.74
C MET A 18 -13.15 60.43 -15.76
N PRO A 19 -11.88 60.16 -15.45
CA PRO A 19 -11.14 59.24 -16.27
C PRO A 19 -11.97 57.95 -16.25
N VAL A 20 -12.47 57.56 -17.43
CA VAL A 20 -12.85 56.17 -17.65
C VAL A 20 -11.53 55.43 -17.46
N GLN A 21 -11.28 54.99 -16.25
CA GLN A 21 -10.37 53.86 -16.04
C GLN A 21 -11.07 52.77 -16.83
N GLY A 22 -10.60 52.54 -18.06
CA GLY A 22 -10.91 51.34 -18.79
C GLY A 22 -10.54 50.25 -17.83
N GLN A 23 -11.52 49.56 -17.31
CA GLN A 23 -11.29 48.26 -16.70
C GLN A 23 -10.63 47.45 -17.83
N LEU A 24 -9.29 47.37 -17.78
CA LEU A 24 -8.60 46.33 -18.51
C LEU A 24 -9.26 45.07 -18.00
N GLY A 25 -9.87 44.30 -18.91
CA GLY A 25 -10.51 43.05 -18.55
C GLY A 25 -9.60 42.28 -17.60
N ALA A 26 -10.15 41.61 -16.64
CA ALA A 26 -9.38 40.73 -15.78
C ALA A 26 -9.07 39.47 -16.55
N TRP A 27 -7.96 38.86 -16.23
CA TRP A 27 -7.72 37.46 -16.59
C TRP A 27 -7.76 36.64 -15.32
N ASP A 28 -8.12 35.33 -15.43
CA ASP A 28 -8.27 34.44 -14.29
C ASP A 28 -7.74 33.05 -14.61
N LEU A 29 -7.39 32.31 -13.55
CA LEU A 29 -6.98 30.92 -13.59
C LEU A 29 -7.96 30.10 -12.76
N GLY A 30 -8.49 29.00 -13.31
CA GLY A 30 -9.42 28.15 -12.59
C GLY A 30 -9.17 26.67 -12.83
N ILE A 31 -9.67 25.84 -11.93
CA ILE A 31 -9.65 24.38 -12.04
C ILE A 31 -11.05 23.91 -12.44
N GLU A 32 -11.12 22.93 -13.35
CA GLU A 32 -12.37 22.27 -13.69
C GLU A 32 -12.60 21.11 -12.69
N TYR A 33 -13.44 21.35 -11.70
CA TYR A 33 -13.75 20.35 -10.68
C TYR A 33 -14.82 19.37 -11.16
N HIS A 34 -14.78 18.15 -10.63
CA HIS A 34 -15.83 17.16 -10.86
C HIS A 34 -17.16 17.69 -10.35
N ASP A 35 -18.19 17.63 -11.21
CA ASP A 35 -19.54 18.12 -10.90
C ASP A 35 -19.60 19.59 -10.41
N ASP A 36 -18.65 20.42 -10.85
CA ASP A 36 -18.49 21.82 -10.41
C ASP A 36 -18.40 21.98 -8.88
N ASN A 37 -17.85 20.99 -8.20
CA ASN A 37 -17.74 20.95 -6.74
C ASN A 37 -16.28 20.90 -6.28
N GLU A 38 -15.80 21.98 -5.72
CA GLU A 38 -14.44 22.15 -5.18
C GLU A 38 -14.15 21.23 -3.98
N ASP A 39 -15.17 20.74 -3.28
CA ASP A 39 -15.02 19.81 -2.15
C ASP A 39 -14.66 18.38 -2.59
N ILE A 40 -14.79 18.07 -3.89
CA ILE A 40 -14.46 16.76 -4.44
C ILE A 40 -12.99 16.70 -4.84
N PRO A 41 -12.15 15.91 -4.14
CA PRO A 41 -10.75 15.81 -4.48
C PRO A 41 -10.53 15.02 -5.77
N PHE A 42 -9.44 15.30 -6.46
CA PHE A 42 -8.95 14.51 -7.58
C PHE A 42 -8.34 13.20 -7.05
N ASN A 43 -8.88 12.06 -7.50
CA ASN A 43 -8.39 10.78 -7.05
C ASN A 43 -7.10 10.41 -7.80
N VAL A 44 -6.12 9.95 -7.03
CA VAL A 44 -4.92 9.29 -7.56
C VAL A 44 -5.28 7.82 -7.85
N ASP A 45 -4.85 7.28 -8.97
CA ASP A 45 -5.01 5.86 -9.28
C ASP A 45 -3.97 4.98 -8.54
N LYS A 46 -4.08 3.64 -8.67
CA LYS A 46 -3.14 2.71 -8.01
C LYS A 46 -1.72 2.78 -8.58
N GLU A 47 -1.57 3.29 -9.77
CA GLU A 47 -0.32 3.51 -10.48
C GLU A 47 0.32 4.87 -10.12
N GLY A 48 -0.29 5.62 -9.20
CA GLY A 48 0.22 6.90 -8.72
C GLY A 48 0.02 8.06 -9.69
N ARG A 49 -1.09 8.03 -10.46
CA ARG A 49 -1.40 9.03 -11.47
C ARG A 49 -2.73 9.70 -11.22
N SER A 50 -2.83 10.98 -11.62
CA SER A 50 -4.06 11.74 -11.66
C SER A 50 -4.06 12.68 -12.86
N THR A 51 -5.23 13.12 -13.28
CA THR A 51 -5.38 14.09 -14.37
C THR A 51 -6.27 15.22 -13.91
N ILE A 52 -5.79 16.46 -14.07
CA ILE A 52 -6.45 17.67 -13.65
C ILE A 52 -6.70 18.52 -14.89
N GLN A 53 -7.93 18.99 -15.05
CA GLN A 53 -8.27 19.99 -16.07
C GLN A 53 -8.27 21.36 -15.40
N PHE A 54 -7.66 22.33 -16.06
CA PHE A 54 -7.64 23.71 -15.62
C PHE A 54 -7.76 24.65 -16.82
N PHE A 55 -8.09 25.91 -16.58
CA PHE A 55 -8.29 26.88 -17.65
C PHE A 55 -7.73 28.27 -17.28
N VAL A 56 -7.39 29.02 -18.31
CA VAL A 56 -7.13 30.47 -18.20
C VAL A 56 -8.19 31.20 -18.99
N ASP A 57 -8.91 32.08 -18.31
CA ASP A 57 -9.91 32.96 -18.91
C ASP A 57 -9.29 34.34 -19.13
N ASN A 58 -9.20 34.78 -20.38
CA ASN A 58 -8.67 36.06 -20.74
C ASN A 58 -9.81 36.98 -21.20
N GLU A 59 -10.40 37.71 -20.28
CA GLU A 59 -11.41 38.73 -20.58
C GLU A 59 -10.79 40.06 -21.08
N GLU A 60 -9.45 40.14 -21.18
CA GLU A 60 -8.78 41.34 -21.70
C GLU A 60 -8.99 41.53 -23.21
N VAL A 61 -8.77 42.74 -23.69
CA VAL A 61 -8.85 43.09 -25.12
C VAL A 61 -7.56 42.78 -25.88
N LEU A 62 -6.55 42.28 -25.20
CA LEU A 62 -5.24 41.93 -25.72
C LEU A 62 -4.93 40.47 -25.44
N ASP A 63 -4.18 39.86 -26.33
CA ASP A 63 -3.63 38.53 -26.07
C ASP A 63 -2.66 38.58 -24.87
N ILE A 64 -2.72 37.57 -24.01
CA ILE A 64 -1.80 37.41 -22.89
C ILE A 64 -0.95 36.16 -23.08
N GLU A 65 0.28 36.20 -22.57
CA GLU A 65 1.14 35.03 -22.45
C GLU A 65 1.41 34.79 -20.98
N VAL A 66 1.21 33.55 -20.55
CA VAL A 66 1.40 33.10 -19.17
C VAL A 66 2.40 31.93 -19.11
N GLU A 67 3.20 31.91 -18.06
CA GLU A 67 4.05 30.80 -17.68
C GLU A 67 3.43 30.08 -16.48
N PHE A 68 3.46 28.75 -16.49
CA PHE A 68 2.86 27.93 -15.45
C PHE A 68 3.92 27.33 -14.54
N GLU A 69 3.61 27.30 -13.24
CA GLU A 69 4.36 26.59 -12.21
C GLU A 69 3.39 25.65 -11.47
N TYR A 70 3.88 24.46 -11.10
CA TYR A 70 3.07 23.42 -10.48
C TYR A 70 3.71 22.95 -9.18
N GLU A 71 2.96 22.99 -8.08
CA GLU A 71 3.34 22.40 -6.82
C GLU A 71 2.47 21.15 -6.57
N ILE A 72 3.08 19.97 -6.65
CA ILE A 72 2.37 18.69 -6.53
C ILE A 72 2.78 18.01 -5.20
N PRO A 73 1.80 17.66 -4.36
CA PRO A 73 2.04 16.96 -3.11
C PRO A 73 2.45 15.49 -3.35
N PHE A 74 2.71 14.77 -2.24
CA PHE A 74 3.06 13.33 -2.24
C PHE A 74 4.29 13.01 -3.09
N SER A 75 5.19 13.98 -3.29
CA SER A 75 6.37 13.85 -4.15
C SER A 75 6.04 13.47 -5.60
N GLY A 76 4.85 13.83 -6.07
CA GLY A 76 4.43 13.64 -7.46
C GLY A 76 5.14 14.59 -8.41
N GLU A 77 5.14 14.21 -9.68
CA GLU A 77 5.69 14.98 -10.80
C GLU A 77 4.55 15.55 -11.64
N ALA A 78 4.72 16.77 -12.13
CA ALA A 78 3.77 17.46 -13.01
C ALA A 78 4.23 17.36 -14.47
N ASP A 79 3.31 17.04 -15.36
CA ASP A 79 3.47 17.15 -16.82
C ASP A 79 2.30 17.97 -17.39
N GLY A 80 2.59 19.22 -17.72
CA GLY A 80 1.63 20.20 -18.21
C GLY A 80 2.30 21.26 -19.09
N PRO A 81 1.55 22.23 -19.64
CA PRO A 81 2.13 23.31 -20.42
C PRO A 81 3.08 24.16 -19.57
N GLU A 82 4.22 24.54 -20.13
CA GLU A 82 5.18 25.46 -19.47
C GLU A 82 4.80 26.93 -19.69
N SER A 83 4.39 27.28 -20.92
CA SER A 83 3.98 28.63 -21.30
C SER A 83 2.95 28.57 -22.42
N GLU A 84 1.97 29.45 -22.36
CA GLU A 84 0.91 29.51 -23.37
C GLU A 84 0.40 30.92 -23.65
N THR A 85 0.01 31.15 -24.91
CA THR A 85 -0.67 32.36 -25.31
C THR A 85 -2.18 32.15 -25.34
N ILE A 86 -2.92 33.03 -24.66
CA ILE A 86 -4.39 33.05 -24.61
C ILE A 86 -4.89 34.30 -25.33
N SER A 87 -5.69 34.08 -26.39
CA SER A 87 -6.19 35.16 -27.18
C SER A 87 -7.18 36.03 -26.41
N ALA A 88 -7.26 37.30 -26.81
CA ALA A 88 -8.20 38.28 -26.26
C ALA A 88 -9.65 37.76 -26.24
N GLY A 89 -10.31 37.86 -25.10
CA GLY A 89 -11.72 37.48 -24.92
C GLY A 89 -11.98 35.99 -25.05
N THR A 90 -10.99 35.12 -24.77
CA THR A 90 -11.15 33.66 -24.87
C THR A 90 -10.81 32.97 -23.57
N ASN A 91 -11.49 31.84 -23.34
CA ASN A 91 -11.14 30.86 -22.32
C ASN A 91 -10.41 29.68 -22.99
N LYS A 92 -9.29 29.23 -22.41
CA LYS A 92 -8.49 28.13 -22.93
C LYS A 92 -8.23 27.09 -21.82
N SER A 93 -8.69 25.86 -22.05
CA SER A 93 -8.50 24.73 -21.11
C SER A 93 -7.22 23.98 -21.42
N PHE A 94 -6.64 23.43 -20.36
CA PHE A 94 -5.39 22.68 -20.35
C PHE A 94 -5.54 21.40 -19.52
N THR A 95 -4.62 20.48 -19.75
CA THR A 95 -4.53 19.24 -18.98
C THR A 95 -3.20 19.21 -18.25
N LEU A 96 -3.25 18.97 -16.94
CA LEU A 96 -2.11 18.65 -16.10
C LEU A 96 -2.17 17.17 -15.75
N SER A 97 -1.14 16.43 -16.13
CA SER A 97 -0.93 15.04 -15.74
C SER A 97 -0.02 14.97 -14.53
N VAL A 98 -0.50 14.40 -13.46
CA VAL A 98 0.30 14.11 -12.25
C VAL A 98 0.72 12.65 -12.29
N THR A 99 2.00 12.37 -12.01
CA THR A 99 2.58 11.03 -12.04
C THR A 99 3.59 10.83 -10.89
N GLY A 100 4.08 9.61 -10.72
CA GLY A 100 5.19 9.32 -9.79
C GLY A 100 4.81 9.27 -8.30
N ILE A 101 3.53 9.38 -7.94
CA ILE A 101 3.10 9.27 -6.54
C ILE A 101 3.20 7.81 -6.09
N ASP A 102 4.00 7.55 -5.06
CA ASP A 102 4.05 6.23 -4.41
C ASP A 102 2.87 6.08 -3.44
N VAL A 103 1.73 5.66 -3.97
CA VAL A 103 0.46 5.52 -3.21
C VAL A 103 0.55 4.52 -2.04
N TRP A 104 1.55 3.62 -2.05
CA TRP A 104 1.78 2.63 -1.00
C TRP A 104 2.47 3.22 0.24
N SER A 105 3.16 4.34 0.07
CA SER A 105 3.85 5.05 1.16
C SER A 105 2.93 5.96 1.97
N PHE A 106 1.69 6.17 1.53
CA PHE A 106 0.74 7.07 2.18
C PHE A 106 -0.49 6.32 2.68
N ALA A 107 -1.07 6.80 3.79
CA ALA A 107 -2.29 6.23 4.32
C ALA A 107 -3.46 6.42 3.34
N ALA A 108 -4.35 5.43 3.28
CA ALA A 108 -5.57 5.51 2.48
C ALA A 108 -6.39 6.76 2.82
N ASN A 109 -6.96 7.40 1.81
CA ASN A 109 -7.75 8.62 1.91
C ASN A 109 -7.01 9.87 2.42
N SER A 110 -5.68 9.83 2.53
CA SER A 110 -4.89 11.05 2.75
C SER A 110 -5.17 12.05 1.63
N LYS A 111 -5.29 13.33 2.00
CA LYS A 111 -5.52 14.43 1.10
C LYS A 111 -4.47 15.49 1.32
N GLU A 112 -3.93 16.02 0.25
CA GLU A 112 -3.03 17.16 0.27
C GLU A 112 -3.32 18.08 -0.91
N GLU A 113 -3.07 19.38 -0.70
CA GLU A 113 -3.33 20.42 -1.68
C GLU A 113 -2.22 20.43 -2.75
N PHE A 114 -2.64 20.60 -4.01
CA PHE A 114 -1.76 20.99 -5.11
C PHE A 114 -2.06 22.42 -5.51
N THR A 115 -1.07 23.11 -6.09
CA THR A 115 -1.21 24.49 -6.55
C THR A 115 -0.76 24.59 -8.01
N ILE A 116 -1.55 25.31 -8.80
CA ILE A 116 -1.20 25.75 -10.15
C ILE A 116 -1.04 27.26 -10.07
N THR A 117 0.12 27.76 -10.45
CA THR A 117 0.39 29.21 -10.53
C THR A 117 0.57 29.61 -12.00
N ALA A 118 -0.15 30.62 -12.45
CA ALA A 118 0.03 31.22 -13.75
C ALA A 118 0.64 32.61 -13.59
N ASN A 119 1.82 32.83 -14.15
CA ASN A 119 2.55 34.10 -14.13
C ASN A 119 2.39 34.80 -15.48
N LEU A 120 1.82 35.98 -15.48
CA LEU A 120 1.69 36.77 -16.68
C LEU A 120 3.04 37.36 -17.12
N VAL A 121 3.50 37.00 -18.33
CA VAL A 121 4.80 37.41 -18.85
C VAL A 121 4.72 38.47 -19.94
N SER A 122 3.67 38.47 -20.76
CA SER A 122 3.49 39.48 -21.80
C SER A 122 2.03 39.81 -22.07
N ARG A 123 1.78 41.02 -22.60
CA ARG A 123 0.51 41.46 -23.20
C ARG A 123 0.76 41.93 -24.63
N ALA A 124 0.03 41.37 -25.59
CA ALA A 124 0.21 41.66 -27.03
C ALA A 124 1.68 41.48 -27.49
N GLY A 125 2.42 40.51 -26.93
CA GLY A 125 3.83 40.27 -27.22
C GLY A 125 4.81 41.27 -26.61
N LEU A 126 4.33 42.19 -25.78
CA LEU A 126 5.20 43.12 -25.04
C LEU A 126 5.39 42.63 -23.61
N PRO A 127 6.66 42.40 -23.20
CA PRO A 127 6.95 41.95 -21.83
C PRO A 127 6.40 42.93 -20.80
N ILE A 128 5.81 42.42 -19.73
CA ILE A 128 5.41 43.20 -18.57
C ILE A 128 6.59 43.40 -17.62
N GLY A 129 6.66 44.57 -16.98
CA GLY A 129 7.71 44.84 -15.99
C GLY A 129 7.45 44.08 -14.67
N LEU A 130 8.50 43.85 -13.92
CA LEU A 130 8.40 43.30 -12.56
C LEU A 130 7.91 44.33 -11.54
N PRO A 131 7.06 43.94 -10.56
CA PRO A 131 6.48 42.61 -10.39
C PRO A 131 5.38 42.32 -11.41
N GLY A 132 5.38 41.09 -11.95
CA GLY A 132 4.32 40.59 -12.81
C GLY A 132 3.05 40.29 -12.01
N GLU A 133 1.94 40.15 -12.73
CA GLU A 133 0.69 39.63 -12.16
C GLU A 133 0.73 38.11 -12.14
N SER A 134 0.28 37.49 -11.07
CA SER A 134 0.11 36.03 -10.96
C SER A 134 -1.31 35.69 -10.50
N ARG A 135 -1.74 34.48 -10.84
CA ARG A 135 -2.96 33.86 -10.35
C ARG A 135 -2.62 32.48 -9.86
N GLU A 136 -3.28 32.06 -8.80
CA GLU A 136 -3.13 30.73 -8.20
C GLU A 136 -4.49 30.04 -8.16
N ALA A 137 -4.50 28.76 -8.48
CA ALA A 137 -5.65 27.89 -8.32
C ALA A 137 -5.20 26.64 -7.57
N THR A 138 -5.95 26.24 -6.55
CA THR A 138 -5.63 25.10 -5.68
C THR A 138 -6.71 24.04 -5.73
N GLY A 139 -6.33 22.79 -5.51
CA GLY A 139 -7.25 21.68 -5.37
C GLY A 139 -6.63 20.59 -4.53
N GLU A 140 -7.39 19.55 -4.17
CA GLU A 140 -6.90 18.44 -3.36
C GLU A 140 -6.65 17.19 -4.21
N LEU A 141 -5.49 16.54 -4.03
CA LEU A 141 -5.23 15.15 -4.44
C LEU A 141 -5.58 14.20 -3.29
N LYS A 142 -6.17 13.06 -3.63
CA LYS A 142 -6.57 12.04 -2.66
C LYS A 142 -5.95 10.70 -2.99
N ILE A 143 -5.27 10.10 -2.00
CA ILE A 143 -4.70 8.75 -2.08
C ILE A 143 -5.82 7.69 -2.07
N PRO A 144 -5.80 6.72 -2.98
CA PRO A 144 -6.81 5.67 -3.03
C PRO A 144 -6.69 4.71 -1.84
N THR A 145 -7.78 4.01 -1.52
CA THR A 145 -7.73 2.87 -0.61
C THR A 145 -7.29 1.63 -1.37
N ILE A 146 -6.20 1.00 -0.91
CA ILE A 146 -5.64 -0.19 -1.52
C ILE A 146 -5.63 -1.32 -0.51
N TYR A 147 -6.38 -2.37 -0.81
CA TYR A 147 -6.37 -3.62 -0.07
C TYR A 147 -5.43 -4.60 -0.77
N SER A 148 -4.47 -5.15 -0.03
CA SER A 148 -3.51 -6.13 -0.54
C SER A 148 -3.04 -7.01 0.60
N MET A 149 -3.13 -8.32 0.43
CA MET A 149 -2.62 -9.30 1.36
C MET A 149 -1.48 -10.08 0.70
N GLU A 150 -0.55 -10.53 1.52
CA GLU A 150 0.50 -11.49 1.17
C GLU A 150 0.46 -12.60 2.22
N ILE A 151 0.64 -13.83 1.79
CA ILE A 151 0.68 -15.01 2.65
C ILE A 151 2.01 -15.75 2.44
N ASP A 152 2.54 -16.29 3.50
CA ASP A 152 3.71 -17.18 3.52
C ASP A 152 3.37 -18.41 4.35
N LEU A 153 3.45 -19.57 3.73
CA LEU A 153 3.20 -20.88 4.34
C LEU A 153 4.54 -21.60 4.53
N ALA A 154 4.97 -21.73 5.77
CA ALA A 154 6.26 -22.33 6.08
C ALA A 154 6.38 -23.77 5.56
N ASP A 155 7.53 -24.09 5.00
CA ASP A 155 7.86 -25.44 4.59
C ASP A 155 8.04 -26.36 5.80
N PRO A 156 7.59 -27.63 5.72
CA PRO A 156 7.84 -28.62 6.76
C PRO A 156 9.34 -28.89 6.91
N VAL A 157 9.81 -29.06 8.14
CA VAL A 157 11.24 -29.32 8.43
C VAL A 157 11.74 -30.65 7.82
N GLY A 158 10.82 -31.56 7.50
CA GLY A 158 11.14 -32.86 6.90
C GLY A 158 9.89 -33.73 6.69
N PRO A 159 10.05 -34.98 6.26
CA PRO A 159 8.92 -35.86 6.08
C PRO A 159 8.27 -36.19 7.42
N ILE A 160 6.97 -36.49 7.39
CA ILE A 160 6.20 -37.01 8.52
C ILE A 160 5.85 -38.46 8.28
N ASN A 161 5.69 -39.24 9.38
CA ASN A 161 5.20 -40.61 9.27
C ASN A 161 3.66 -40.63 9.22
N ALA A 162 3.09 -41.64 8.57
CA ALA A 162 1.68 -41.94 8.71
C ALA A 162 1.30 -42.08 10.20
N GLY A 163 0.16 -41.50 10.59
CA GLY A 163 -0.25 -41.40 11.99
C GLY A 163 0.36 -40.23 12.77
N SER A 164 1.10 -39.34 12.13
CA SER A 164 1.74 -38.18 12.76
C SER A 164 1.17 -36.84 12.24
N ASP A 165 1.43 -35.79 13.03
CA ASP A 165 1.06 -34.43 12.71
C ASP A 165 2.29 -33.58 12.32
N VAL A 166 2.07 -32.56 11.52
CA VAL A 166 3.01 -31.47 11.29
C VAL A 166 2.31 -30.13 11.52
N ILE A 167 3.04 -29.21 12.13
CA ILE A 167 2.59 -27.83 12.31
C ILE A 167 3.28 -26.98 11.25
N LEU A 168 2.48 -26.27 10.45
CA LEU A 168 2.92 -25.35 9.41
C LEU A 168 2.53 -23.94 9.84
N GLN A 169 3.51 -23.07 10.04
CA GLN A 169 3.25 -21.68 10.36
C GLN A 169 2.72 -20.96 9.12
N VAL A 170 1.61 -20.24 9.26
CA VAL A 170 1.03 -19.38 8.25
C VAL A 170 1.20 -17.94 8.69
N THR A 171 1.91 -17.14 7.90
CA THR A 171 2.12 -15.72 8.12
C THR A 171 1.34 -14.93 7.09
N VAL A 172 0.47 -14.02 7.51
CA VAL A 172 -0.27 -13.12 6.63
C VAL A 172 0.15 -11.70 6.88
N SER A 173 0.55 -10.99 5.81
CA SER A 173 0.98 -9.59 5.83
C SER A 173 -0.04 -8.71 5.11
N ASN A 174 -0.42 -7.60 5.73
CA ASN A 174 -1.19 -6.55 5.06
C ASN A 174 -0.22 -5.65 4.28
N ARG A 175 -0.20 -5.78 2.97
CA ARG A 175 0.58 -4.96 2.02
C ARG A 175 -0.19 -3.76 1.51
N GLY A 176 -1.45 -3.60 1.91
CA GLY A 176 -2.26 -2.43 1.58
C GLY A 176 -1.87 -1.18 2.36
N ASN A 177 -2.50 -0.06 2.04
CA ASN A 177 -2.27 1.22 2.71
C ASN A 177 -3.34 1.59 3.76
N VAL A 178 -4.15 0.62 4.15
CA VAL A 178 -5.23 0.75 5.15
C VAL A 178 -5.23 -0.46 6.07
N GLN A 179 -5.69 -0.28 7.31
CA GLN A 179 -5.97 -1.40 8.21
C GLN A 179 -7.03 -2.32 7.59
N ASP A 180 -6.79 -3.62 7.63
CA ASP A 180 -7.69 -4.64 7.08
C ASP A 180 -7.72 -5.86 7.99
N LYS A 181 -8.52 -6.84 7.65
CA LYS A 181 -8.51 -8.17 8.26
C LYS A 181 -8.81 -9.23 7.21
N ILE A 182 -8.54 -10.48 7.55
CA ILE A 182 -8.87 -11.59 6.69
C ILE A 182 -10.38 -11.82 6.74
N GLY A 183 -11.00 -11.87 5.56
CA GLY A 183 -12.45 -12.14 5.40
C GLY A 183 -12.76 -13.62 5.31
N GLU A 184 -11.90 -14.38 4.63
CA GLU A 184 -12.06 -15.80 4.41
C GLU A 184 -10.69 -16.46 4.34
N VAL A 185 -10.60 -17.69 4.86
CA VAL A 185 -9.43 -18.56 4.75
C VAL A 185 -9.90 -19.87 4.17
N GLU A 186 -9.29 -20.29 3.08
CA GLU A 186 -9.51 -21.59 2.44
C GLU A 186 -8.23 -22.41 2.48
N VAL A 187 -8.34 -23.66 2.93
CA VAL A 187 -7.24 -24.64 2.91
C VAL A 187 -7.63 -25.79 2.00
N THR A 188 -6.81 -26.08 1.02
CA THR A 188 -7.00 -27.22 0.11
C THR A 188 -5.78 -28.12 0.12
N ASP A 189 -6.00 -29.42 -0.05
CA ASP A 189 -4.94 -30.40 -0.21
C ASP A 189 -5.27 -31.42 -1.30
N ASN A 190 -4.25 -32.12 -1.78
CA ASN A 190 -4.39 -33.13 -2.84
C ASN A 190 -4.29 -34.58 -2.31
N CYS A 191 -4.35 -34.78 -0.98
CA CYS A 191 -4.18 -36.09 -0.35
C CYS A 191 -5.41 -36.46 0.49
N PRO A 192 -6.26 -37.39 0.07
CA PRO A 192 -7.53 -37.70 0.74
C PRO A 192 -7.38 -38.34 2.15
N LEU A 193 -6.17 -38.74 2.55
CA LEU A 193 -5.85 -39.27 3.87
C LEU A 193 -5.01 -38.28 4.72
N LEU A 194 -4.84 -37.06 4.25
CA LEU A 194 -4.32 -35.96 5.02
C LEU A 194 -5.52 -35.14 5.51
N THR A 195 -5.51 -34.75 6.76
CA THR A 195 -6.51 -33.83 7.32
C THR A 195 -5.79 -32.57 7.71
N THR A 196 -6.26 -31.44 7.21
CA THR A 196 -5.79 -30.11 7.62
C THR A 196 -6.77 -29.54 8.65
N ASP A 197 -6.27 -29.21 9.83
CA ASP A 197 -7.09 -28.60 10.88
C ASP A 197 -7.38 -27.12 10.56
N ASN A 198 -8.51 -26.62 11.08
CA ASN A 198 -8.97 -25.24 10.91
C ASN A 198 -8.34 -24.27 11.92
N GLY A 199 -7.10 -24.49 12.36
CA GLY A 199 -6.37 -23.61 13.29
C GLY A 199 -6.23 -22.17 12.81
N LEU A 200 -6.55 -21.92 11.54
CA LEU A 200 -6.44 -20.60 10.90
C LEU A 200 -7.62 -19.66 11.16
N ASP A 201 -8.71 -20.11 11.79
CA ASP A 201 -9.87 -19.25 12.12
C ASP A 201 -9.49 -18.02 12.95
N VAL A 202 -8.43 -18.13 13.76
CA VAL A 202 -7.90 -17.02 14.55
C VAL A 202 -7.43 -15.84 13.69
N LEU A 203 -7.00 -16.09 12.46
CA LEU A 203 -6.57 -15.04 11.52
C LEU A 203 -7.72 -14.10 11.15
N MET A 204 -8.95 -14.62 11.05
CA MET A 204 -10.14 -13.83 10.72
C MET A 204 -10.63 -12.92 11.86
N THR A 205 -10.11 -13.11 13.08
CA THR A 205 -10.53 -12.33 14.25
C THR A 205 -9.66 -11.11 14.52
N ARG A 206 -8.54 -10.97 13.81
CA ARG A 206 -7.54 -9.93 14.05
C ARG A 206 -7.57 -8.86 12.97
N ASP A 207 -7.50 -7.61 13.42
CA ASP A 207 -7.22 -6.48 12.53
C ASP A 207 -5.72 -6.41 12.28
N ILE A 208 -5.33 -6.21 11.02
CA ILE A 208 -3.95 -6.15 10.56
C ILE A 208 -3.72 -4.74 10.03
N GLY A 209 -2.91 -3.94 10.74
CA GLY A 209 -2.54 -2.59 10.28
C GLY A 209 -1.75 -2.64 8.98
N ALA A 210 -1.72 -1.54 8.23
CA ALA A 210 -0.88 -1.43 7.03
C ALA A 210 0.59 -1.75 7.36
N GLY A 211 1.21 -2.65 6.59
CA GLY A 211 2.57 -3.13 6.81
C GLY A 211 2.75 -4.06 8.02
N GLN A 212 1.68 -4.45 8.71
CA GLN A 212 1.72 -5.38 9.84
C GLN A 212 1.48 -6.82 9.38
N THR A 213 1.88 -7.77 10.24
CA THR A 213 1.72 -9.21 10.03
C THR A 213 0.91 -9.84 11.15
N THR A 214 0.30 -10.99 10.85
CA THR A 214 -0.33 -11.89 11.83
C THR A 214 0.04 -13.33 11.49
N GLU A 215 0.09 -14.18 12.50
CA GLU A 215 0.52 -15.56 12.35
C GLU A 215 -0.49 -16.51 12.99
N ALA A 216 -0.59 -17.72 12.43
CA ALA A 216 -1.33 -18.84 12.99
C ALA A 216 -0.68 -20.17 12.58
N ASP A 217 -0.99 -21.21 13.30
CA ASP A 217 -0.50 -22.56 13.05
C ASP A 217 -1.57 -23.39 12.35
N LEU A 218 -1.22 -23.98 11.20
CA LEU A 218 -2.01 -24.98 10.49
C LEU A 218 -1.48 -26.36 10.89
N VAL A 219 -2.35 -27.23 11.42
CA VAL A 219 -2.01 -28.61 11.75
C VAL A 219 -2.42 -29.51 10.60
N ALA A 220 -1.48 -30.25 10.03
CA ALA A 220 -1.74 -31.29 9.04
C ALA A 220 -1.46 -32.67 9.64
N THR A 221 -2.49 -33.52 9.68
CA THR A 221 -2.48 -34.84 10.27
C THR A 221 -2.54 -35.91 9.18
N ALA A 222 -1.55 -36.77 9.10
CA ALA A 222 -1.57 -37.93 8.21
C ALA A 222 -2.26 -39.13 8.90
N SER A 223 -3.23 -39.75 8.21
CA SER A 223 -3.86 -41.00 8.70
C SER A 223 -2.83 -42.10 8.89
N GLU A 224 -3.03 -43.00 9.88
CA GLU A 224 -2.18 -44.19 10.12
C GLU A 224 -2.02 -45.09 8.86
N SER A 225 -3.02 -45.09 7.98
CA SER A 225 -3.00 -45.86 6.73
C SER A 225 -2.51 -45.07 5.52
N HIS A 226 -1.94 -43.88 5.73
CA HIS A 226 -1.50 -43.03 4.64
C HIS A 226 -0.32 -43.67 3.88
N PRO A 227 -0.44 -43.84 2.55
CA PRO A 227 0.67 -44.38 1.77
C PRO A 227 1.77 -43.30 1.63
N ARG A 228 2.97 -43.73 1.28
CA ARG A 228 4.05 -42.80 0.93
C ARG A 228 3.60 -41.90 -0.22
N ARG A 229 3.56 -40.59 0.05
CA ARG A 229 3.10 -39.59 -0.93
C ARG A 229 3.60 -38.20 -0.60
N ASN A 230 3.74 -37.37 -1.64
CA ASN A 230 3.93 -35.94 -1.52
C ASN A 230 2.55 -35.26 -1.56
N CYS A 231 2.18 -34.64 -0.47
CA CYS A 231 0.90 -33.96 -0.29
C CYS A 231 1.10 -32.45 -0.40
N LYS A 232 0.55 -31.86 -1.44
CA LYS A 232 0.52 -30.40 -1.61
C LYS A 232 -0.62 -29.85 -0.75
N ILE A 233 -0.30 -28.84 0.05
CA ILE A 233 -1.25 -28.03 0.81
C ILE A 233 -1.18 -26.61 0.27
N GLU A 234 -2.32 -26.01 -0.01
CA GLU A 234 -2.45 -24.62 -0.44
C GLU A 234 -3.38 -23.89 0.53
N VAL A 235 -2.95 -22.71 0.98
CA VAL A 235 -3.75 -21.82 1.81
C VAL A 235 -4.02 -20.55 1.04
N THR A 236 -5.31 -20.18 0.93
CA THR A 236 -5.75 -18.94 0.29
C THR A 236 -6.45 -18.07 1.32
N VAL A 237 -6.12 -16.79 1.33
CA VAL A 237 -6.76 -15.78 2.18
C VAL A 237 -7.36 -14.67 1.34
N SER A 238 -8.48 -14.12 1.79
CA SER A 238 -9.12 -12.97 1.16
C SER A 238 -9.17 -11.77 2.10
N SER A 239 -9.04 -10.56 1.52
CA SER A 239 -9.21 -9.30 2.23
C SER A 239 -10.68 -9.02 2.52
N ASN A 240 -11.03 -8.76 3.78
CA ASN A 240 -12.37 -8.35 4.18
C ASN A 240 -12.74 -6.97 3.64
N GLY A 241 -11.79 -6.03 3.68
CA GLY A 241 -11.99 -4.67 3.18
C GLY A 241 -12.25 -4.65 1.67
N ALA A 242 -11.50 -5.45 0.88
CA ALA A 242 -11.74 -5.58 -0.55
C ALA A 242 -13.11 -6.18 -0.84
N MET A 243 -13.50 -7.27 -0.15
CA MET A 243 -14.81 -7.91 -0.31
C MET A 243 -15.96 -6.94 -0.02
N ASN A 244 -15.87 -6.18 1.06
CA ASN A 244 -16.89 -5.19 1.44
C ASN A 244 -16.98 -4.00 0.48
N SER A 245 -15.89 -3.73 -0.26
CA SER A 245 -15.83 -2.68 -1.28
C SER A 245 -16.26 -3.17 -2.67
N GLY A 246 -16.72 -4.41 -2.79
CA GLY A 246 -17.13 -5.03 -4.06
C GLY A 246 -15.96 -5.44 -4.95
N GLY A 247 -14.74 -5.49 -4.38
CA GLY A 247 -13.52 -5.94 -5.05
C GLY A 247 -13.08 -7.33 -4.56
N SER A 248 -11.90 -7.73 -5.01
CA SER A 248 -11.24 -8.96 -4.58
C SER A 248 -9.75 -8.68 -4.40
N ALA A 249 -9.20 -9.08 -3.25
CA ALA A 249 -7.77 -9.15 -3.01
C ALA A 249 -7.51 -10.50 -2.34
N LEU A 250 -7.01 -11.44 -3.13
CA LEU A 250 -6.67 -12.80 -2.72
C LEU A 250 -5.16 -12.94 -2.69
N ALA A 251 -4.68 -13.73 -1.73
CA ALA A 251 -3.31 -14.21 -1.69
C ALA A 251 -3.32 -15.71 -1.39
N SER A 252 -2.48 -16.48 -2.07
CA SER A 252 -2.32 -17.91 -1.82
C SER A 252 -0.86 -18.28 -1.79
N ASP A 253 -0.54 -19.27 -0.97
CA ASP A 253 0.77 -19.91 -0.92
C ASP A 253 0.61 -21.41 -0.71
N GLU A 254 1.63 -22.18 -1.10
CA GLU A 254 1.58 -23.64 -1.12
C GLU A 254 2.87 -24.25 -0.60
N THR A 255 2.73 -25.37 0.09
CA THR A 255 3.87 -26.20 0.52
C THR A 255 3.61 -27.66 0.25
N THR A 256 4.65 -28.49 0.34
CA THR A 256 4.55 -29.95 0.14
C THR A 256 5.00 -30.71 1.38
N VAL A 257 4.06 -31.43 1.97
CA VAL A 257 4.33 -32.38 3.07
C VAL A 257 4.60 -33.75 2.47
N VAL A 258 5.77 -34.32 2.78
CA VAL A 258 6.13 -35.69 2.40
C VAL A 258 5.66 -36.62 3.50
N VAL A 259 4.73 -37.54 3.19
CA VAL A 259 4.27 -38.55 4.13
C VAL A 259 5.01 -39.87 3.83
N GLU A 260 5.58 -40.47 4.87
CA GLU A 260 6.25 -41.79 4.81
C GLU A 260 5.37 -42.83 5.51
N PRO A 261 5.56 -44.12 5.21
CA PRO A 261 4.85 -45.19 5.92
C PRO A 261 5.05 -45.13 7.43
N PRO A 262 4.17 -45.77 8.23
CA PRO A 262 4.38 -45.91 9.67
C PRO A 262 5.74 -46.50 9.95
N LEU A 263 6.36 -46.07 11.05
CA LEU A 263 7.58 -46.76 11.53
C LEU A 263 7.19 -48.19 11.86
N GLU A 264 7.84 -49.15 11.19
CA GLU A 264 7.66 -50.56 11.57
C GLU A 264 8.17 -50.73 13.01
N ASP A 265 7.31 -51.23 13.89
CA ASP A 265 7.69 -51.55 15.26
C ASP A 265 8.74 -52.67 15.18
N PRO A 266 9.98 -52.46 15.66
CA PRO A 266 11.02 -53.49 15.56
C PRO A 266 10.70 -54.80 16.35
N ASP A 267 9.57 -54.81 17.06
CA ASP A 267 9.14 -55.96 17.90
C ASP A 267 8.09 -56.86 17.23
N ASP A 268 7.59 -56.54 15.97
CA ASP A 268 6.61 -57.39 15.29
C ASP A 268 7.27 -58.42 14.33
N THR A 269 8.49 -58.83 14.57
CA THR A 269 8.99 -60.11 14.09
C THR A 269 8.37 -61.20 14.93
N THR A 270 7.18 -61.66 14.56
CA THR A 270 6.71 -63.00 14.90
C THR A 270 7.73 -63.99 14.35
N GLU A 271 8.75 -64.25 15.15
CA GLU A 271 9.58 -65.40 14.95
C GLU A 271 8.70 -66.71 15.02
N PRO A 272 8.69 -67.51 13.96
CA PRO A 272 8.00 -68.82 14.09
C PRO A 272 8.65 -69.61 15.22
N ASP A 273 7.84 -69.93 16.22
CA ASP A 273 8.22 -70.86 17.33
C ASP A 273 8.94 -72.12 16.77
N ASP A 274 10.28 -72.04 16.74
CA ASP A 274 11.11 -73.25 16.59
C ASP A 274 11.66 -73.61 17.99
N PRO A 275 11.15 -74.68 18.65
CA PRO A 275 11.49 -74.98 20.02
C PRO A 275 12.77 -75.82 20.14
N SER A 276 13.90 -75.36 19.63
CA SER A 276 15.16 -76.03 19.88
C SER A 276 16.42 -75.28 19.48
N ASP A 277 16.79 -74.27 20.26
CA ASP A 277 18.20 -73.91 20.41
C ASP A 277 18.45 -73.21 21.75
N PRO A 278 19.54 -73.53 22.50
CA PRO A 278 19.79 -72.92 23.79
C PRO A 278 20.28 -71.48 23.63
N VAL A 279 19.61 -70.58 24.33
CA VAL A 279 19.91 -69.17 24.38
C VAL A 279 21.35 -68.90 24.81
N GLU A 280 22.19 -68.45 23.91
CA GLU A 280 23.49 -67.86 24.20
C GLU A 280 23.33 -66.41 24.71
N VAL A 281 23.48 -66.23 26.02
CA VAL A 281 23.43 -64.91 26.65
C VAL A 281 24.67 -64.11 26.26
N VAL A 282 24.59 -63.33 25.25
CA VAL A 282 25.63 -62.34 24.93
C VAL A 282 25.47 -61.15 25.87
N SER A 283 26.30 -61.09 26.92
CA SER A 283 26.39 -59.86 27.75
C SER A 283 27.12 -58.77 27.03
N SER A 284 26.39 -57.80 26.45
CA SER A 284 26.96 -56.60 25.92
C SER A 284 27.29 -55.62 27.06
N SER A 285 28.56 -55.54 27.44
CA SER A 285 29.08 -54.53 28.33
C SER A 285 29.21 -53.20 27.55
N LEU A 286 28.33 -52.24 27.81
CA LEU A 286 28.52 -50.87 27.38
C LEU A 286 29.78 -50.32 28.05
N PRO A 287 30.72 -49.73 27.29
CA PRO A 287 31.88 -49.09 27.91
C PRO A 287 31.39 -47.84 28.68
N ALA A 288 31.57 -47.86 30.00
CA ALA A 288 31.30 -46.69 30.83
C ALA A 288 32.23 -45.53 30.41
N PRO A 289 31.75 -44.29 30.30
CA PRO A 289 32.61 -43.15 29.97
C PRO A 289 33.67 -43.01 31.07
N GLY A 290 34.93 -43.12 30.68
CA GLY A 290 36.05 -43.04 31.59
C GLY A 290 36.15 -41.66 32.27
N ILE A 291 36.66 -41.65 33.52
CA ILE A 291 36.84 -40.47 34.38
C ILE A 291 37.57 -39.31 33.68
N ALA A 292 38.34 -39.60 32.62
CA ALA A 292 39.04 -38.61 31.81
C ALA A 292 38.11 -37.62 31.06
N SER A 293 36.91 -38.06 30.66
CA SER A 293 35.94 -37.20 29.97
C SER A 293 35.25 -36.21 30.92
N LEU A 294 35.12 -36.54 32.20
CA LEU A 294 34.54 -35.64 33.21
C LEU A 294 35.48 -34.50 33.58
N LEU A 295 36.82 -34.76 33.57
CA LEU A 295 37.82 -33.75 33.90
C LEU A 295 38.00 -32.70 32.78
N CYS A 296 37.81 -33.08 31.51
CA CYS A 296 37.83 -32.11 30.37
C CYS A 296 36.66 -31.15 30.39
N ALA A 297 35.45 -31.61 30.79
CA ALA A 297 34.26 -30.74 30.86
C ALA A 297 34.39 -29.68 31.96
N LEU A 298 35.01 -30.02 33.10
CA LEU A 298 35.25 -29.08 34.20
C LEU A 298 36.34 -28.04 33.87
N ALA A 299 37.37 -28.42 33.12
CA ALA A 299 38.41 -27.47 32.69
C ALA A 299 37.90 -26.39 31.71
N VAL A 300 37.01 -26.76 30.79
CA VAL A 300 36.41 -25.83 29.84
C VAL A 300 35.44 -24.80 30.53
N SER A 301 34.71 -25.25 31.55
CA SER A 301 33.82 -24.38 32.30
C SER A 301 34.54 -23.33 33.15
N LEU A 302 35.73 -23.68 33.69
CA LEU A 302 36.56 -22.73 34.44
C LEU A 302 37.24 -21.67 33.56
N PHE A 303 37.61 -22.03 32.31
CA PHE A 303 38.18 -21.04 31.37
C PHE A 303 37.14 -20.05 30.82
N ALA A 304 35.90 -20.49 30.63
CA ALA A 304 34.82 -19.64 30.18
C ALA A 304 34.37 -18.62 31.25
N SER A 305 34.46 -18.96 32.52
CA SER A 305 34.09 -18.12 33.66
C SER A 305 35.10 -16.97 33.89
N ASN A 306 36.39 -17.18 33.58
CA ASN A 306 37.44 -16.18 33.85
C ASN A 306 37.55 -15.08 32.74
N ARG A 307 36.93 -15.30 31.59
CA ARG A 307 36.91 -14.30 30.46
C ARG A 307 35.82 -13.25 30.60
N ARG A 308 34.92 -13.33 31.58
CA ARG A 308 33.86 -12.35 31.84
C ARG A 308 34.17 -11.35 32.95
N ARG A 309 35.42 -11.32 33.44
CA ARG A 309 35.88 -10.38 34.52
C ARG A 309 37.09 -9.54 34.13
N SER A 310 37.31 -9.31 32.84
CA SER A 310 38.28 -8.31 32.36
C SER A 310 37.60 -7.34 31.43
#